data_fe8a82371c7da0499991c32c06a0883a
#
_entry.id   fe8a82371c7da0499991c32c06a0883a
#
_cell.length_a   1.000
_cell.length_b   1.000
_cell.length_c   1.000
_cell.angle_alpha   90.00
_cell.angle_beta   90.00
_cell.angle_gamma   90.00
#
_symmetry.space_group_name_H-M   'P 1'
#
loop_
_entity.id
_entity.type
_entity.pdbx_description
1 polymer ?
#
loop_
_entity_poly.entity_id
_entity_poly.type
_entity_poly.pdbx_seq_one_letter_code
_entity_poly.pdbx_strand_id
1 'polypeptide(L)'
;MLATSRRGLILGGAAALVAGPGLAQTGGVAGFTVNRAGSGTASHGAFDSLLGRRARASRDGVVRVDYAGWKATAADRAALKAYIASLVRLSPLTLTRPEQFAFWANLYNAVTIDVVLEAWPVRSIRDIRSGLVAGPWRRKVVTIGGVELSLDDIEHNIMRKGWSEPRVHYAVNCASYSCPNLPLRAFRGATLGPALDAAARDYVNSPRGVTFDGDVLVVSSIYKWYAADFGGSDARVIAHLARYADAPLKARLQAATRIGRDTYDWSLNAVARG
;
A
#
# COMPACT_ATOMS: atom_id res chain seq x y z
N MET A 1 11.63 49.13 72.69
CA MET A 1 12.71 48.24 72.17
C MET A 1 12.26 47.64 70.87
N LEU A 2 12.85 48.10 69.81
CA LEU A 2 12.42 47.83 68.41
C LEU A 2 13.10 46.57 67.88
N ALA A 3 12.31 45.64 67.44
CA ALA A 3 12.79 44.46 66.70
C ALA A 3 12.62 44.70 65.21
N THR A 4 13.71 44.74 64.45
CA THR A 4 13.78 44.92 63.00
C THR A 4 13.63 43.55 62.28
N SER A 5 12.58 43.45 61.50
CA SER A 5 12.33 42.33 60.61
C SER A 5 13.10 42.51 59.30
N ARG A 6 13.97 41.55 58.93
CA ARG A 6 14.58 41.45 57.57
C ARG A 6 13.69 40.63 56.68
N ARG A 7 13.08 41.28 55.64
CA ARG A 7 12.43 40.62 54.55
C ARG A 7 13.47 40.16 53.48
N GLY A 8 13.63 38.88 53.36
CA GLY A 8 14.40 38.30 52.26
C GLY A 8 13.58 38.33 50.94
N LEU A 9 14.14 38.93 49.89
CA LEU A 9 13.59 39.01 48.56
C LEU A 9 14.00 37.74 47.85
N ILE A 10 13.04 36.86 47.53
CA ILE A 10 13.26 35.69 46.66
C ILE A 10 12.99 36.13 45.24
N LEU A 11 14.05 36.27 44.44
CA LEU A 11 13.97 36.44 42.99
C LEU A 11 13.64 35.09 42.38
N GLY A 12 12.38 34.89 42.01
CA GLY A 12 11.94 33.78 41.23
C GLY A 12 12.31 33.98 39.74
N GLY A 13 13.33 33.25 39.27
CA GLY A 13 13.65 33.18 37.85
C GLY A 13 12.57 32.44 37.11
N ALA A 14 11.82 33.15 36.28
CA ALA A 14 10.90 32.53 35.30
C ALA A 14 11.75 31.95 34.16
N ALA A 15 11.90 30.63 34.12
CA ALA A 15 12.41 29.91 32.94
C ALA A 15 11.36 30.01 31.86
N ALA A 16 11.60 30.84 30.87
CA ALA A 16 10.82 30.87 29.65
C ALA A 16 11.08 29.58 28.87
N LEU A 17 10.13 28.65 28.89
CA LEU A 17 10.05 27.53 27.97
C LEU A 17 9.84 28.11 26.56
N VAL A 18 10.91 28.17 25.77
CA VAL A 18 10.80 28.40 24.33
C VAL A 18 10.15 27.17 23.72
N ALA A 19 8.84 27.23 23.57
CA ALA A 19 8.11 26.27 22.74
C ALA A 19 8.63 26.43 21.30
N GLY A 20 9.41 25.46 20.83
CA GLY A 20 9.73 25.34 19.41
C GLY A 20 8.43 25.28 18.60
N PRO A 21 8.44 25.65 17.30
CA PRO A 21 7.26 25.65 16.48
C PRO A 21 6.70 24.22 16.44
N GLY A 22 5.69 23.97 17.27
CA GLY A 22 4.93 22.74 17.23
C GLY A 22 4.38 22.60 15.83
N LEU A 23 4.78 21.56 15.13
CA LEU A 23 4.12 21.14 13.90
C LEU A 23 2.64 20.97 14.28
N ALA A 24 1.80 21.88 13.83
CA ALA A 24 0.36 21.76 13.99
C ALA A 24 -0.01 20.40 13.38
N GLN A 25 -0.36 19.45 14.23
CA GLN A 25 -0.94 18.18 13.81
C GLN A 25 -2.27 18.53 13.17
N THR A 26 -2.28 18.62 11.84
CA THR A 26 -3.53 18.64 11.09
C THR A 26 -4.12 17.24 11.25
N GLY A 27 -5.04 17.13 12.20
CA GLY A 27 -5.60 15.88 12.67
C GLY A 27 -6.23 15.09 11.52
N GLY A 28 -5.96 13.79 11.52
CA GLY A 28 -6.61 12.83 10.65
C GLY A 28 -5.81 12.42 9.41
N VAL A 29 -6.38 11.48 8.68
CA VAL A 29 -5.83 10.90 7.44
C VAL A 29 -5.56 11.98 6.38
N ALA A 30 -6.35 13.06 6.37
CA ALA A 30 -6.19 14.22 5.50
C ALA A 30 -4.80 14.88 5.62
N GLY A 31 -4.15 14.82 6.78
CA GLY A 31 -2.80 15.35 6.97
C GLY A 31 -1.73 14.68 6.11
N PHE A 32 -1.97 13.47 5.60
CA PHE A 32 -1.06 12.72 4.75
C PHE A 32 -1.33 12.91 3.24
N THR A 33 -2.43 13.54 2.86
CA THR A 33 -2.81 13.77 1.45
C THR A 33 -2.34 15.13 0.91
N VAL A 34 -1.78 15.97 1.76
CA VAL A 34 -1.30 17.30 1.36
C VAL A 34 -0.13 17.18 0.38
N ASN A 35 -0.12 18.04 -0.65
CA ASN A 35 0.98 18.10 -1.61
C ASN A 35 2.21 18.81 -1.02
N ARG A 36 2.74 18.25 0.08
CA ARG A 36 3.94 18.71 0.78
C ARG A 36 5.00 17.62 0.68
N ALA A 37 6.20 17.99 0.28
CA ALA A 37 7.33 17.09 0.19
C ALA A 37 8.55 17.69 0.89
N GLY A 38 9.31 16.81 1.54
CA GLY A 38 10.67 17.06 1.98
C GLY A 38 11.69 16.62 0.92
N SER A 39 12.92 16.39 1.35
CA SER A 39 14.04 15.92 0.52
C SER A 39 14.52 14.52 0.88
N GLY A 40 13.91 13.88 1.89
CA GLY A 40 14.34 12.59 2.42
C GLY A 40 13.95 11.40 1.55
N THR A 41 14.56 10.26 1.86
CA THR A 41 14.26 8.93 1.30
C THR A 41 14.03 7.95 2.44
N ALA A 42 13.34 6.84 2.16
CA ALA A 42 13.13 5.74 3.09
C ALA A 42 13.98 4.52 2.69
N SER A 43 14.48 3.77 3.68
CA SER A 43 15.22 2.53 3.43
C SER A 43 14.27 1.34 3.32
N HIS A 44 14.38 0.56 2.23
CA HIS A 44 13.54 -0.62 1.99
C HIS A 44 14.35 -1.91 1.83
N GLY A 45 15.68 -1.90 2.11
CA GLY A 45 16.57 -3.06 1.92
C GLY A 45 16.16 -4.29 2.74
N ALA A 46 15.66 -4.09 3.96
CA ALA A 46 15.15 -5.18 4.79
C ALA A 46 13.92 -5.85 4.17
N PHE A 47 13.03 -5.08 3.56
CA PHE A 47 11.85 -5.61 2.87
C PHE A 47 12.24 -6.34 1.58
N ASP A 48 13.18 -5.80 0.80
CA ASP A 48 13.74 -6.50 -0.37
C ASP A 48 14.28 -7.88 -0.01
N SER A 49 15.03 -7.97 1.08
CA SER A 49 15.58 -9.23 1.56
C SER A 49 14.49 -10.24 1.94
N LEU A 50 13.41 -9.77 2.56
CA LEU A 50 12.25 -10.60 2.90
C LEU A 50 11.49 -11.06 1.65
N LEU A 51 11.20 -10.16 0.72
CA LEU A 51 10.55 -10.47 -0.54
C LEU A 51 11.36 -11.51 -1.33
N GLY A 52 12.68 -11.32 -1.44
CA GLY A 52 13.57 -12.25 -2.14
C GLY A 52 13.60 -13.67 -1.54
N ARG A 53 13.33 -13.83 -0.24
CA ARG A 53 13.23 -15.15 0.41
C ARG A 53 11.85 -15.76 0.32
N ARG A 54 10.79 -14.95 0.34
CA ARG A 54 9.40 -15.39 0.61
C ARG A 54 8.41 -15.16 -0.52
N ALA A 55 8.80 -14.42 -1.57
CA ALA A 55 7.96 -14.18 -2.73
C ALA A 55 8.68 -14.64 -4.00
N ARG A 56 7.96 -15.28 -4.90
CA ARG A 56 8.55 -15.74 -6.17
C ARG A 56 7.49 -15.80 -7.28
N ALA A 57 7.89 -15.43 -8.48
CA ALA A 57 7.08 -15.60 -9.67
C ALA A 57 6.88 -17.10 -9.96
N SER A 58 5.67 -17.48 -10.27
CA SER A 58 5.30 -18.82 -10.70
C SER A 58 5.16 -18.87 -12.23
N ARG A 59 5.04 -20.08 -12.79
CA ARG A 59 4.98 -20.30 -14.26
C ARG A 59 3.80 -19.60 -14.92
N ASP A 60 2.72 -19.35 -14.18
CA ASP A 60 1.53 -18.63 -14.65
C ASP A 60 1.65 -17.10 -14.51
N GLY A 61 2.84 -16.59 -14.21
CA GLY A 61 3.10 -15.16 -14.02
C GLY A 61 2.63 -14.58 -12.69
N VAL A 62 2.02 -15.39 -11.80
CA VAL A 62 1.57 -14.91 -10.49
C VAL A 62 2.73 -14.94 -9.49
N VAL A 63 2.95 -13.83 -8.79
CA VAL A 63 3.87 -13.80 -7.65
C VAL A 63 3.16 -14.39 -6.44
N ARG A 64 3.67 -15.52 -5.99
CA ARG A 64 3.17 -16.23 -4.81
C ARG A 64 4.06 -16.01 -3.60
N VAL A 65 3.40 -15.96 -2.43
CA VAL A 65 4.07 -15.76 -1.14
C VAL A 65 4.09 -17.08 -0.37
N ASP A 66 5.26 -17.45 0.13
CA ASP A 66 5.44 -18.58 1.04
C ASP A 66 5.02 -18.20 2.46
N TYR A 67 3.72 -18.02 2.69
CA TYR A 67 3.19 -17.68 4.01
C TYR A 67 3.49 -18.77 5.05
N ALA A 68 3.48 -20.03 4.67
CA ALA A 68 3.76 -21.15 5.57
C ALA A 68 5.21 -21.08 6.09
N GLY A 69 6.18 -21.00 5.19
CA GLY A 69 7.60 -20.86 5.55
C GLY A 69 7.90 -19.56 6.28
N TRP A 70 7.23 -18.46 5.88
CA TRP A 70 7.38 -17.19 6.60
C TRP A 70 6.84 -17.28 8.04
N LYS A 71 5.66 -17.86 8.23
CA LYS A 71 5.07 -18.08 9.56
C LYS A 71 5.93 -18.97 10.45
N ALA A 72 6.54 -20.00 9.88
CA ALA A 72 7.40 -20.93 10.61
C ALA A 72 8.75 -20.30 11.02
N THR A 73 9.22 -19.25 10.30
CA THR A 73 10.54 -18.64 10.53
C THR A 73 10.41 -17.41 11.44
N ALA A 74 10.73 -17.58 12.74
CA ALA A 74 10.63 -16.50 13.73
C ALA A 74 11.47 -15.26 13.35
N ALA A 75 12.67 -15.46 12.81
CA ALA A 75 13.57 -14.38 12.38
C ALA A 75 12.95 -13.53 11.27
N ASP A 76 12.30 -14.14 10.26
CA ASP A 76 11.66 -13.40 9.17
C ASP A 76 10.42 -12.65 9.62
N ARG A 77 9.65 -13.19 10.58
CA ARG A 77 8.53 -12.48 11.20
C ARG A 77 9.00 -11.27 12.00
N ALA A 78 10.06 -11.45 12.80
CA ALA A 78 10.66 -10.36 13.55
C ALA A 78 11.23 -9.27 12.61
N ALA A 79 11.89 -9.66 11.52
CA ALA A 79 12.41 -8.73 10.52
C ALA A 79 11.29 -7.94 9.81
N LEU A 80 10.14 -8.56 9.51
CA LEU A 80 8.99 -7.86 8.93
C LEU A 80 8.43 -6.82 9.91
N LYS A 81 8.22 -7.21 11.17
CA LYS A 81 7.74 -6.28 12.20
C LYS A 81 8.74 -5.15 12.44
N ALA A 82 10.04 -5.42 12.46
CA ALA A 82 11.08 -4.40 12.58
C ALA A 82 11.09 -3.44 11.38
N TYR A 83 10.87 -3.93 10.15
CA TYR A 83 10.74 -3.10 8.96
C TYR A 83 9.50 -2.19 9.07
N ILE A 84 8.32 -2.73 9.38
CA ILE A 84 7.10 -1.92 9.60
C ILE A 84 7.36 -0.87 10.69
N ALA A 85 7.94 -1.27 11.83
CA ALA A 85 8.30 -0.35 12.92
C ALA A 85 9.29 0.74 12.47
N SER A 86 10.20 0.45 11.55
CA SER A 86 11.10 1.47 11.00
C SER A 86 10.38 2.52 10.17
N LEU A 87 9.38 2.10 9.40
CA LEU A 87 8.55 3.02 8.60
C LEU A 87 7.65 3.88 9.48
N VAL A 88 6.96 3.32 10.47
CA VAL A 88 6.03 4.08 11.33
C VAL A 88 6.72 5.16 12.18
N ARG A 89 8.05 5.06 12.38
CA ARG A 89 8.85 6.11 13.02
C ARG A 89 9.18 7.29 12.13
N LEU A 90 9.05 7.13 10.81
CA LEU A 90 9.28 8.22 9.85
C LEU A 90 8.05 9.11 9.74
N SER A 91 8.28 10.40 9.55
CA SER A 91 7.22 11.30 9.07
C SER A 91 7.20 11.23 7.53
N PRO A 92 6.15 10.73 6.90
CA PRO A 92 6.09 10.64 5.43
C PRO A 92 6.31 12.00 4.75
N LEU A 93 5.89 13.09 5.38
CA LEU A 93 6.01 14.45 4.83
C LEU A 93 7.46 14.97 4.75
N THR A 94 8.43 14.31 5.39
CA THR A 94 9.85 14.63 5.25
C THR A 94 10.47 14.02 3.99
N LEU A 95 9.78 13.08 3.35
CA LEU A 95 10.23 12.38 2.15
C LEU A 95 9.92 13.19 0.89
N THR A 96 10.68 12.94 -0.20
CA THR A 96 10.30 13.46 -1.51
C THR A 96 8.94 12.91 -1.95
N ARG A 97 8.23 13.59 -2.83
CA ARG A 97 6.88 13.16 -3.23
C ARG A 97 6.82 11.73 -3.82
N PRO A 98 7.75 11.30 -4.70
CA PRO A 98 7.81 9.91 -5.15
C PRO A 98 8.15 8.92 -4.03
N GLU A 99 9.00 9.30 -3.07
CA GLU A 99 9.31 8.46 -1.91
C GLU A 99 8.12 8.32 -0.95
N GLN A 100 7.27 9.34 -0.82
CA GLN A 100 6.01 9.22 -0.07
C GLN A 100 5.11 8.14 -0.67
N PHE A 101 4.97 8.12 -2.01
CA PHE A 101 4.20 7.07 -2.68
C PHE A 101 4.79 5.68 -2.43
N ALA A 102 6.11 5.54 -2.61
CA ALA A 102 6.82 4.29 -2.36
C ALA A 102 6.68 3.84 -0.90
N PHE A 103 6.79 4.78 0.05
CA PHE A 103 6.58 4.54 1.48
C PHE A 103 5.20 3.92 1.75
N TRP A 104 4.12 4.54 1.24
CA TRP A 104 2.77 4.08 1.48
C TRP A 104 2.48 2.74 0.81
N ALA A 105 2.93 2.54 -0.43
CA ALA A 105 2.77 1.27 -1.15
C ALA A 105 3.50 0.12 -0.42
N ASN A 106 4.75 0.34 -0.01
CA ASN A 106 5.53 -0.67 0.69
C ASN A 106 4.98 -0.95 2.10
N LEU A 107 4.52 0.07 2.81
CA LEU A 107 3.88 -0.09 4.12
C LEU A 107 2.60 -0.92 3.99
N TYR A 108 1.72 -0.59 3.03
CA TYR A 108 0.51 -1.36 2.75
C TYR A 108 0.82 -2.82 2.51
N ASN A 109 1.78 -3.10 1.62
CA ASN A 109 2.16 -4.47 1.26
C ASN A 109 2.76 -5.23 2.46
N ALA A 110 3.64 -4.60 3.23
CA ALA A 110 4.25 -5.21 4.40
C ALA A 110 3.22 -5.52 5.50
N VAL A 111 2.31 -4.57 5.77
CA VAL A 111 1.24 -4.74 6.75
C VAL A 111 0.22 -5.78 6.29
N THR A 112 -0.13 -5.83 5.00
CA THR A 112 -1.00 -6.87 4.45
C THR A 112 -0.41 -8.27 4.66
N ILE A 113 0.90 -8.43 4.41
CA ILE A 113 1.60 -9.69 4.69
C ILE A 113 1.55 -10.02 6.18
N ASP A 114 1.85 -9.08 7.06
CA ASP A 114 1.84 -9.28 8.52
C ASP A 114 0.44 -9.72 9.01
N VAL A 115 -0.62 -9.08 8.53
CA VAL A 115 -2.02 -9.43 8.83
C VAL A 115 -2.35 -10.86 8.41
N VAL A 116 -1.90 -11.28 7.21
CA VAL A 116 -2.11 -12.67 6.76
C VAL A 116 -1.29 -13.64 7.62
N LEU A 117 -0.05 -13.31 7.96
CA LEU A 117 0.81 -14.16 8.81
C LEU A 117 0.25 -14.31 10.23
N GLU A 118 -0.35 -13.27 10.80
CA GLU A 118 -1.02 -13.35 12.11
C GLU A 118 -2.17 -14.35 12.08
N ALA A 119 -2.99 -14.33 11.04
CA ALA A 119 -4.17 -15.18 10.90
C ALA A 119 -3.89 -16.55 10.27
N TRP A 120 -2.66 -16.78 9.76
CA TRP A 120 -2.31 -18.02 9.07
C TRP A 120 -2.54 -19.26 9.94
N PRO A 121 -3.15 -20.36 9.38
CA PRO A 121 -3.54 -20.56 7.99
C PRO A 121 -4.95 -20.07 7.66
N VAL A 122 -5.08 -19.33 6.54
CA VAL A 122 -6.36 -18.93 5.97
C VAL A 122 -6.37 -19.22 4.46
N ARG A 123 -7.53 -19.36 3.84
CA ARG A 123 -7.66 -19.61 2.40
C ARG A 123 -7.85 -18.33 1.60
N SER A 124 -8.36 -17.30 2.24
CA SER A 124 -8.62 -15.98 1.66
C SER A 124 -8.34 -14.91 2.70
N ILE A 125 -7.89 -13.71 2.25
CA ILE A 125 -7.81 -12.55 3.14
C ILE A 125 -9.20 -12.17 3.70
N ARG A 126 -10.28 -12.51 3.01
CA ARG A 126 -11.66 -12.30 3.47
C ARG A 126 -12.06 -13.15 4.66
N ASP A 127 -11.32 -14.23 4.93
CA ASP A 127 -11.54 -15.07 6.12
C ASP A 127 -11.07 -14.36 7.40
N ILE A 128 -10.20 -13.34 7.26
CA ILE A 128 -9.71 -12.51 8.37
C ILE A 128 -10.76 -11.44 8.65
N ARG A 129 -11.57 -11.63 9.68
CA ARG A 129 -12.71 -10.75 9.97
C ARG A 129 -12.33 -9.57 10.84
N SER A 130 -12.96 -8.43 10.58
CA SER A 130 -13.03 -7.25 11.45
C SER A 130 -14.46 -7.17 12.02
N GLY A 131 -14.72 -7.82 13.14
CA GLY A 131 -16.08 -8.00 13.64
C GLY A 131 -16.93 -8.80 12.65
N LEU A 132 -18.07 -8.26 12.21
CA LEU A 132 -18.96 -8.88 11.22
C LEU A 132 -18.54 -8.66 9.76
N VAL A 133 -17.56 -7.78 9.50
CA VAL A 133 -17.11 -7.44 8.14
C VAL A 133 -16.07 -8.43 7.66
N ALA A 134 -16.21 -8.93 6.43
CA ALA A 134 -15.22 -9.79 5.79
C ALA A 134 -13.99 -8.98 5.40
N GLY A 135 -12.80 -9.54 5.69
CA GLY A 135 -11.51 -8.92 5.43
C GLY A 135 -11.05 -7.96 6.55
N PRO A 136 -9.74 -7.72 6.63
CA PRO A 136 -9.12 -6.92 7.69
C PRO A 136 -9.00 -5.43 7.35
N TRP A 137 -9.47 -4.98 6.18
CA TRP A 137 -9.14 -3.68 5.61
C TRP A 137 -9.48 -2.48 6.47
N ARG A 138 -10.56 -2.56 7.28
CA ARG A 138 -11.00 -1.48 8.18
C ARG A 138 -10.38 -1.55 9.57
N ARG A 139 -9.72 -2.66 9.91
CA ARG A 139 -9.03 -2.80 11.19
C ARG A 139 -7.84 -1.86 11.23
N LYS A 140 -7.66 -1.10 12.32
CA LYS A 140 -6.47 -0.29 12.55
C LYS A 140 -5.28 -1.22 12.76
N VAL A 141 -4.22 -0.99 12.00
CA VAL A 141 -3.07 -1.91 11.90
C VAL A 141 -1.72 -1.23 12.14
N VAL A 142 -1.66 0.09 11.97
CA VAL A 142 -0.45 0.89 12.25
C VAL A 142 -0.82 2.27 12.77
N THR A 143 0.12 2.90 13.49
CA THR A 143 -0.02 4.29 13.96
C THR A 143 1.16 5.11 13.44
N ILE A 144 0.90 6.19 12.71
CA ILE A 144 1.91 7.10 12.17
C ILE A 144 1.59 8.51 12.63
N GLY A 145 2.56 9.17 13.30
CA GLY A 145 2.37 10.53 13.78
C GLY A 145 1.16 10.67 14.74
N GLY A 146 0.83 9.63 15.50
CA GLY A 146 -0.31 9.60 16.41
C GLY A 146 -1.65 9.25 15.74
N VAL A 147 -1.69 9.00 14.42
CA VAL A 147 -2.90 8.65 13.68
C VAL A 147 -2.96 7.14 13.45
N GLU A 148 -4.01 6.49 13.94
CA GLU A 148 -4.26 5.08 13.67
C GLU A 148 -4.81 4.89 12.25
N LEU A 149 -4.17 4.01 11.48
CA LEU A 149 -4.48 3.74 10.08
C LEU A 149 -4.85 2.28 9.86
N SER A 150 -5.86 2.08 9.03
CA SER A 150 -6.21 0.79 8.45
C SER A 150 -5.63 0.66 7.02
N LEU A 151 -5.73 -0.52 6.42
CA LEU A 151 -5.39 -0.71 5.00
C LEU A 151 -6.25 0.19 4.09
N ASP A 152 -7.57 0.28 4.37
CA ASP A 152 -8.48 1.19 3.66
C ASP A 152 -8.04 2.65 3.77
N ASP A 153 -7.56 3.08 4.94
CA ASP A 153 -7.05 4.45 5.11
C ASP A 153 -5.82 4.70 4.24
N ILE A 154 -4.88 3.76 4.20
CA ILE A 154 -3.66 3.89 3.40
C ILE A 154 -4.01 3.95 1.90
N GLU A 155 -4.78 2.98 1.40
CA GLU A 155 -5.10 2.89 -0.02
C GLU A 155 -6.08 4.00 -0.46
N HIS A 156 -7.25 4.07 0.19
CA HIS A 156 -8.35 4.89 -0.31
C HIS A 156 -8.31 6.32 0.18
N ASN A 157 -7.92 6.55 1.44
CA ASN A 157 -7.95 7.87 2.04
C ASN A 157 -6.62 8.63 1.90
N ILE A 158 -5.49 7.94 1.69
CA ILE A 158 -4.18 8.57 1.52
C ILE A 158 -3.72 8.46 0.07
N MET A 159 -3.46 7.26 -0.44
CA MET A 159 -2.81 7.10 -1.75
C MET A 159 -3.71 7.55 -2.90
N ARG A 160 -4.94 7.05 -3.02
CA ARG A 160 -5.86 7.41 -4.10
C ARG A 160 -6.19 8.90 -4.10
N LYS A 161 -6.44 9.50 -2.92
CA LYS A 161 -6.75 10.94 -2.80
C LYS A 161 -5.51 11.82 -2.96
N GLY A 162 -4.35 11.35 -2.51
CA GLY A 162 -3.12 12.14 -2.48
C GLY A 162 -2.41 12.25 -3.82
N TRP A 163 -2.61 11.31 -4.74
CA TRP A 163 -1.83 11.26 -5.99
C TRP A 163 -2.64 11.30 -7.27
N SER A 164 -3.95 11.03 -7.26
CA SER A 164 -4.77 10.93 -8.50
C SER A 164 -4.08 10.07 -9.58
N GLU A 165 -3.45 8.99 -9.15
CA GLU A 165 -2.58 8.12 -9.94
C GLU A 165 -3.21 6.73 -10.05
N PRO A 166 -3.80 6.34 -11.20
CA PRO A 166 -4.49 5.05 -11.32
C PRO A 166 -3.58 3.84 -11.11
N ARG A 167 -2.26 3.99 -11.31
CA ARG A 167 -1.29 2.91 -11.08
C ARG A 167 -1.10 2.56 -9.61
N VAL A 168 -1.73 3.30 -8.66
CA VAL A 168 -1.81 2.88 -7.25
C VAL A 168 -2.36 1.48 -7.13
N HIS A 169 -3.36 1.13 -7.96
CA HIS A 169 -3.99 -0.18 -7.96
C HIS A 169 -3.06 -1.32 -8.41
N TYR A 170 -1.93 -1.03 -9.04
CA TYR A 170 -0.90 -2.01 -9.39
C TYR A 170 0.26 -2.05 -8.37
N ALA A 171 0.30 -1.09 -7.45
CA ALA A 171 1.35 -1.00 -6.44
C ALA A 171 0.98 -1.69 -5.13
N VAL A 172 -0.31 -1.79 -4.81
CA VAL A 172 -0.82 -2.38 -3.56
C VAL A 172 -1.34 -3.79 -3.82
N ASN A 173 -0.92 -4.74 -2.97
CA ASN A 173 -1.34 -6.14 -3.08
C ASN A 173 -2.13 -6.54 -1.85
N CYS A 174 -3.40 -6.89 -2.04
CA CYS A 174 -4.32 -7.31 -0.99
C CYS A 174 -4.22 -8.81 -0.64
N ALA A 175 -3.14 -9.49 -1.02
CA ALA A 175 -2.89 -10.91 -0.80
C ALA A 175 -3.85 -11.87 -1.53
N SER A 176 -4.76 -11.41 -2.40
CA SER A 176 -5.59 -12.31 -3.20
C SER A 176 -4.93 -12.70 -4.51
N TYR A 177 -5.34 -13.86 -5.06
CA TYR A 177 -4.84 -14.39 -6.35
C TYR A 177 -5.07 -13.40 -7.50
N SER A 178 -6.25 -12.79 -7.55
CA SER A 178 -6.58 -11.81 -8.61
C SER A 178 -6.04 -10.41 -8.37
N CYS A 179 -5.34 -10.15 -7.26
CA CYS A 179 -4.67 -8.87 -7.06
C CYS A 179 -3.49 -8.72 -8.05
N PRO A 180 -3.10 -7.50 -8.44
CA PRO A 180 -1.81 -7.24 -9.07
C PRO A 180 -0.68 -7.86 -8.25
N ASN A 181 0.39 -8.28 -8.91
CA ASN A 181 1.47 -8.99 -8.25
C ASN A 181 2.10 -8.18 -7.11
N LEU A 182 2.39 -8.85 -6.00
CA LEU A 182 3.30 -8.29 -5.01
C LEU A 182 4.66 -8.07 -5.69
N PRO A 183 5.25 -6.87 -5.62
CA PRO A 183 6.54 -6.63 -6.23
C PRO A 183 7.63 -7.49 -5.57
N LEU A 184 8.55 -8.03 -6.37
CA LEU A 184 9.69 -8.80 -5.85
C LEU A 184 10.77 -7.90 -5.22
N ARG A 185 10.66 -6.60 -5.41
CA ARG A 185 11.47 -5.56 -4.76
C ARG A 185 10.58 -4.41 -4.34
N ALA A 186 10.90 -3.79 -3.22
CA ALA A 186 10.19 -2.64 -2.72
C ALA A 186 10.25 -1.46 -3.72
N PHE A 187 9.17 -0.71 -3.82
CA PHE A 187 9.17 0.54 -4.58
C PHE A 187 10.15 1.56 -3.98
N ARG A 188 10.71 2.41 -4.83
CA ARG A 188 11.59 3.53 -4.45
C ARG A 188 11.23 4.74 -5.28
N GLY A 189 11.30 5.93 -4.68
CA GLY A 189 10.97 7.17 -5.37
C GLY A 189 11.78 7.40 -6.64
N ALA A 190 13.08 7.11 -6.61
CA ALA A 190 13.98 7.29 -7.75
C ALA A 190 13.59 6.46 -9.00
N THR A 191 12.92 5.33 -8.82
CA THR A 191 12.52 4.40 -9.91
C THR A 191 11.02 4.18 -9.97
N LEU A 192 10.23 5.03 -9.29
CA LEU A 192 8.79 4.81 -9.09
C LEU A 192 8.02 4.73 -10.41
N GLY A 193 8.21 5.68 -11.30
CA GLY A 193 7.49 5.73 -12.58
C GLY A 193 7.66 4.46 -13.42
N PRO A 194 8.91 4.06 -13.75
CA PRO A 194 9.18 2.81 -14.45
C PRO A 194 8.64 1.56 -13.71
N ALA A 195 8.74 1.50 -12.38
CA ALA A 195 8.24 0.37 -11.59
C ALA A 195 6.72 0.25 -11.65
N LEU A 196 5.99 1.36 -11.57
CA LEU A 196 4.53 1.39 -11.72
C LEU A 196 4.10 1.02 -13.14
N ASP A 197 4.81 1.46 -14.17
CA ASP A 197 4.54 1.07 -15.56
C ASP A 197 4.78 -0.43 -15.78
N ALA A 198 5.83 -0.98 -15.18
CA ALA A 198 6.10 -2.41 -15.25
C ALA A 198 4.99 -3.23 -14.57
N ALA A 199 4.56 -2.82 -13.37
CA ALA A 199 3.46 -3.46 -12.65
C ALA A 199 2.13 -3.38 -13.42
N ALA A 200 1.85 -2.24 -14.07
CA ALA A 200 0.68 -2.07 -14.92
C ALA A 200 0.72 -3.01 -16.13
N ARG A 201 1.86 -3.09 -16.83
CA ARG A 201 2.04 -4.01 -17.98
C ARG A 201 1.89 -5.47 -17.56
N ASP A 202 2.54 -5.85 -16.47
CA ASP A 202 2.46 -7.21 -15.94
C ASP A 202 1.00 -7.62 -15.67
N TYR A 203 0.24 -6.75 -15.03
CA TYR A 203 -1.13 -7.07 -14.68
C TYR A 203 -2.10 -7.00 -15.87
N VAL A 204 -2.01 -6.00 -16.73
CA VAL A 204 -2.88 -5.84 -17.90
C VAL A 204 -2.73 -7.01 -18.87
N ASN A 205 -1.51 -7.52 -19.05
CA ASN A 205 -1.25 -8.67 -19.95
C ASN A 205 -1.45 -10.04 -19.28
N SER A 206 -1.80 -10.05 -17.99
CA SER A 206 -2.19 -11.26 -17.29
C SER A 206 -3.67 -11.57 -17.50
N PRO A 207 -4.07 -12.85 -17.68
CA PRO A 207 -5.49 -13.24 -17.74
C PRO A 207 -6.31 -12.80 -16.52
N ARG A 208 -5.66 -12.54 -15.37
CA ARG A 208 -6.30 -12.01 -14.16
C ARG A 208 -6.67 -10.54 -14.31
N GLY A 209 -5.92 -9.78 -15.09
CA GLY A 209 -6.18 -8.38 -15.38
C GLY A 209 -7.15 -8.19 -16.52
N VAL A 210 -6.82 -8.77 -17.69
CA VAL A 210 -7.60 -8.63 -18.91
C VAL A 210 -7.58 -9.92 -19.70
N THR A 211 -8.75 -10.36 -20.13
CA THR A 211 -8.90 -11.47 -21.05
C THR A 211 -10.12 -11.26 -21.94
N PHE A 212 -10.29 -12.14 -22.91
CA PHE A 212 -11.46 -12.17 -23.77
C PHE A 212 -12.04 -13.59 -23.81
N ASP A 213 -13.35 -13.66 -23.70
CA ASP A 213 -14.12 -14.88 -23.93
C ASP A 213 -14.90 -14.70 -25.25
N GLY A 214 -14.40 -15.32 -26.33
CA GLY A 214 -14.79 -14.93 -27.68
C GLY A 214 -14.51 -13.45 -27.92
N ASP A 215 -15.55 -12.67 -28.20
CA ASP A 215 -15.46 -11.21 -28.40
C ASP A 215 -15.80 -10.41 -27.13
N VAL A 216 -16.15 -11.09 -26.04
CA VAL A 216 -16.53 -10.45 -24.78
C VAL A 216 -15.28 -10.06 -24.01
N LEU A 217 -15.06 -8.76 -23.82
CA LEU A 217 -13.99 -8.25 -22.95
C LEU A 217 -14.32 -8.56 -21.49
N VAL A 218 -13.44 -9.31 -20.85
CA VAL A 218 -13.48 -9.66 -19.42
C VAL A 218 -12.31 -9.00 -18.73
N VAL A 219 -12.60 -8.25 -17.68
CA VAL A 219 -11.56 -7.53 -16.90
C VAL A 219 -11.56 -7.95 -15.44
N SER A 220 -10.48 -7.64 -14.71
CA SER A 220 -10.50 -7.70 -13.26
C SER A 220 -11.59 -6.78 -12.68
N SER A 221 -12.27 -7.24 -11.62
CA SER A 221 -13.24 -6.39 -10.90
C SER A 221 -12.63 -5.10 -10.34
N ILE A 222 -11.31 -5.01 -10.18
CA ILE A 222 -10.60 -3.77 -9.82
C ILE A 222 -11.00 -2.61 -10.74
N TYR A 223 -11.10 -2.85 -12.04
CA TYR A 223 -11.46 -1.82 -13.03
C TYR A 223 -12.92 -1.37 -12.95
N LYS A 224 -13.78 -2.21 -12.35
CA LYS A 224 -15.18 -1.86 -12.06
C LYS A 224 -15.33 -1.17 -10.71
N TRP A 225 -14.70 -1.72 -9.67
CA TRP A 225 -14.76 -1.13 -8.31
C TRP A 225 -14.17 0.27 -8.26
N TYR A 226 -13.11 0.50 -9.01
CA TYR A 226 -12.36 1.76 -9.03
C TYR A 226 -12.44 2.48 -10.37
N ALA A 227 -13.53 2.27 -11.13
CA ALA A 227 -13.70 2.84 -12.48
C ALA A 227 -13.42 4.35 -12.52
N ALA A 228 -13.79 5.09 -11.47
CA ALA A 228 -13.55 6.53 -11.37
C ALA A 228 -12.06 6.89 -11.47
N ASP A 229 -11.15 6.08 -10.90
CA ASP A 229 -9.71 6.31 -10.95
C ASP A 229 -9.14 6.07 -12.36
N PHE A 230 -9.81 5.22 -13.15
CA PHE A 230 -9.47 4.93 -14.55
C PHE A 230 -10.23 5.79 -15.57
N GLY A 231 -10.90 6.86 -15.09
CA GLY A 231 -11.59 7.85 -15.91
C GLY A 231 -13.11 7.74 -15.99
N GLY A 232 -13.73 6.80 -15.25
CA GLY A 232 -15.16 6.79 -14.95
C GLY A 232 -16.09 6.17 -16.01
N SER A 233 -15.53 5.70 -17.14
CA SER A 233 -16.33 5.03 -18.18
C SER A 233 -15.60 3.84 -18.79
N ASP A 234 -16.35 2.88 -19.34
CA ASP A 234 -15.74 1.70 -20.01
C ASP A 234 -14.73 2.14 -21.10
N ALA A 235 -15.05 3.14 -21.89
CA ALA A 235 -14.15 3.63 -22.93
C ALA A 235 -12.82 4.16 -22.35
N ARG A 236 -12.86 4.85 -21.23
CA ARG A 236 -11.65 5.36 -20.57
C ARG A 236 -10.86 4.26 -19.87
N VAL A 237 -11.53 3.30 -19.26
CA VAL A 237 -10.88 2.09 -18.73
C VAL A 237 -10.19 1.33 -19.86
N ILE A 238 -10.87 1.06 -20.98
CA ILE A 238 -10.30 0.38 -22.14
C ILE A 238 -9.09 1.15 -22.71
N ALA A 239 -9.17 2.47 -22.80
CA ALA A 239 -8.04 3.30 -23.24
C ALA A 239 -6.84 3.21 -22.27
N HIS A 240 -7.09 3.16 -20.93
CA HIS A 240 -6.06 2.92 -19.95
C HIS A 240 -5.41 1.54 -20.13
N LEU A 241 -6.20 0.48 -20.30
CA LEU A 241 -5.71 -0.87 -20.53
C LEU A 241 -4.86 -0.95 -21.81
N ALA A 242 -5.34 -0.37 -22.91
CA ALA A 242 -4.63 -0.35 -24.20
C ALA A 242 -3.27 0.36 -24.13
N ARG A 243 -3.05 1.24 -23.18
CA ARG A 243 -1.75 1.92 -22.95
C ARG A 243 -0.66 0.94 -22.49
N TYR A 244 -1.05 -0.09 -21.72
CA TYR A 244 -0.11 -1.05 -21.12
C TYR A 244 -0.15 -2.43 -21.80
N ALA A 245 -1.11 -2.67 -22.69
CA ALA A 245 -1.29 -3.93 -23.37
C ALA A 245 -0.21 -4.18 -24.43
N ASP A 246 0.21 -5.43 -24.57
CA ASP A 246 1.02 -5.92 -25.68
C ASP A 246 0.24 -5.86 -26.99
N ALA A 247 0.93 -5.88 -28.13
CA ALA A 247 0.33 -5.62 -29.44
C ALA A 247 -0.93 -6.46 -29.76
N PRO A 248 -0.98 -7.78 -29.52
CA PRO A 248 -2.19 -8.59 -29.78
C PRO A 248 -3.37 -8.18 -28.88
N LEU A 249 -3.13 -7.98 -27.58
CA LEU A 249 -4.17 -7.56 -26.64
C LEU A 249 -4.63 -6.14 -26.94
N LYS A 250 -3.69 -5.24 -27.27
CA LYS A 250 -3.99 -3.85 -27.62
C LYS A 250 -4.93 -3.74 -28.82
N ALA A 251 -4.69 -4.51 -29.88
CA ALA A 251 -5.56 -4.52 -31.04
C ALA A 251 -7.00 -4.94 -30.68
N ARG A 252 -7.16 -5.97 -29.84
CA ARG A 252 -8.47 -6.40 -29.36
C ARG A 252 -9.15 -5.35 -28.49
N LEU A 253 -8.41 -4.71 -27.58
CA LEU A 253 -8.92 -3.63 -26.74
C LEU A 253 -9.38 -2.42 -27.57
N GLN A 254 -8.66 -2.08 -28.64
CA GLN A 254 -9.03 -0.98 -29.53
C GLN A 254 -10.33 -1.26 -30.34
N ALA A 255 -10.65 -2.52 -30.57
CA ALA A 255 -11.91 -2.93 -31.19
C ALA A 255 -13.08 -3.03 -30.19
N ALA A 256 -12.78 -3.15 -28.89
CA ALA A 256 -13.81 -3.27 -27.84
C ALA A 256 -14.47 -1.93 -27.56
N THR A 257 -15.79 -1.90 -27.51
CA THR A 257 -16.58 -0.69 -27.20
C THR A 257 -17.08 -0.62 -25.77
N ARG A 258 -17.08 -1.77 -25.05
CA ARG A 258 -17.54 -1.89 -23.67
C ARG A 258 -16.85 -3.05 -22.95
N ILE A 259 -16.89 -3.02 -21.66
CA ILE A 259 -16.53 -4.15 -20.79
C ILE A 259 -17.75 -5.06 -20.66
N GLY A 260 -17.62 -6.32 -21.09
CA GLY A 260 -18.73 -7.26 -21.06
C GLY A 260 -19.00 -7.84 -19.68
N ARG A 261 -17.94 -8.21 -18.95
CA ARG A 261 -18.04 -8.68 -17.56
C ARG A 261 -16.72 -8.46 -16.80
N ASP A 262 -16.78 -8.66 -15.50
CA ASP A 262 -15.61 -8.65 -14.63
C ASP A 262 -15.56 -9.91 -13.75
N THR A 263 -14.37 -10.23 -13.25
CA THR A 263 -14.13 -11.40 -12.39
C THR A 263 -13.06 -11.11 -11.36
N TYR A 264 -13.10 -11.83 -10.24
CA TYR A 264 -12.09 -11.72 -9.19
C TYR A 264 -12.05 -12.97 -8.31
N ASP A 265 -10.86 -13.55 -8.17
CA ASP A 265 -10.58 -14.67 -7.29
C ASP A 265 -9.94 -14.18 -5.98
N TRP A 266 -10.65 -14.37 -4.88
CA TRP A 266 -10.24 -13.97 -3.53
C TRP A 266 -9.37 -15.00 -2.82
N SER A 267 -9.06 -16.15 -3.43
CA SER A 267 -8.10 -17.09 -2.83
C SER A 267 -6.75 -16.41 -2.62
N LEU A 268 -5.99 -16.85 -1.61
CA LEU A 268 -4.68 -16.24 -1.34
C LEU A 268 -3.70 -16.48 -2.49
N ASN A 269 -2.85 -15.50 -2.74
CA ASN A 269 -1.66 -15.61 -3.58
C ASN A 269 -0.56 -16.46 -2.90
N ALA A 270 -0.93 -17.55 -2.25
CA ALA A 270 -0.01 -18.42 -1.53
C ALA A 270 0.67 -19.41 -2.47
N VAL A 271 1.90 -19.83 -2.12
CA VAL A 271 2.51 -21.01 -2.72
C VAL A 271 1.61 -22.21 -2.43
N ALA A 272 1.32 -23.03 -3.44
CA ALA A 272 0.57 -24.26 -3.27
C ALA A 272 1.25 -25.14 -2.20
N ARG A 273 0.46 -25.72 -1.33
CA ARG A 273 0.97 -26.76 -0.43
C ARG A 273 1.21 -28.00 -1.29
N GLY A 274 2.45 -28.48 -1.29
CA GLY A 274 2.78 -29.79 -1.87
C GLY A 274 2.09 -30.92 -1.12
#